data_e49977e707c98b1e4299c12ad1524e95
#
_entry.id   e49977e707c98b1e4299c12ad1524e95
#
_cell.length_a   1.000
_cell.length_b   1.000
_cell.length_c   1.000
_cell.angle_alpha   90.00
_cell.angle_beta   90.00
_cell.angle_gamma   90.00
#
_symmetry.space_group_name_H-M   'P 1'
#
loop_
_entity.id
_entity.type
_entity.pdbx_description
1 polymer ?
#
loop_
_entity_poly.entity_id
_entity_poly.type
_entity_poly.pdbx_seq_one_letter_code
_entity_poly.pdbx_strand_id
1 'polypeptide(L)'
;YLRKWSQDPTLLAKNIVVVLVTETLAEIDPKLLRANAAREVEIVRPDQRGRVEYLEAVRPAEWYTKMCELEPARLAELTAGMTRVQLGQILDGADAAGAKITRDEVRRTKKEVIETEGLGLLEYVEPKYDLSMVAGMPAVKERLRRAARAIARGNPAAVPMGYLICGPVGSAKTFLVECFSNEIG
;
A
#
# COMPACT_ATOMS: atom_id res chain seq x y z
N TYR A 1 1.83 34.80 -5.30
CA TYR A 1 1.15 35.45 -4.15
C TYR A 1 1.61 34.87 -2.81
N LEU A 2 1.56 33.56 -2.56
CA LEU A 2 1.92 32.91 -1.29
C LEU A 2 3.35 33.21 -0.82
N ARG A 3 4.33 33.24 -1.75
CA ARG A 3 5.70 33.63 -1.43
C ARG A 3 5.82 35.07 -0.95
N LYS A 4 5.04 36.01 -1.53
CA LYS A 4 5.01 37.38 -1.08
C LYS A 4 4.41 37.48 0.33
N TRP A 5 3.36 36.70 0.58
CA TRP A 5 2.71 36.65 1.89
C TRP A 5 3.64 36.10 2.99
N SER A 6 4.44 35.08 2.69
CA SER A 6 5.39 34.52 3.66
C SER A 6 6.55 35.47 4.01
N GLN A 7 6.70 36.57 3.29
CA GLN A 7 7.74 37.62 3.49
C GLN A 7 7.18 38.95 3.89
N ASP A 8 5.86 39.12 3.95
CA ASP A 8 5.21 40.38 4.29
C ASP A 8 5.19 40.59 5.82
N PRO A 9 5.90 41.60 6.36
CA PRO A 9 5.95 41.81 7.80
C PRO A 9 4.57 42.10 8.42
N THR A 10 3.66 42.68 7.65
CA THR A 10 2.31 43.02 8.13
C THR A 10 1.44 41.77 8.28
N LEU A 11 1.64 40.77 7.43
CA LEU A 11 0.96 39.46 7.52
C LEU A 11 1.60 38.58 8.60
N LEU A 12 2.93 38.57 8.70
CA LEU A 12 3.66 37.85 9.73
C LEU A 12 3.31 38.30 11.16
N ALA A 13 3.00 39.60 11.32
CA ALA A 13 2.54 40.15 12.59
C ALA A 13 1.10 39.76 12.98
N LYS A 14 0.33 39.16 12.08
CA LYS A 14 -1.10 38.84 12.25
C LYS A 14 -1.30 37.36 12.47
N ASN A 15 -0.66 36.65 13.25
CA ASN A 15 -0.95 35.22 13.61
C ASN A 15 -1.78 34.42 12.55
N ILE A 16 -1.43 34.57 11.27
CA ILE A 16 -2.10 33.87 10.16
C ILE A 16 -1.29 32.63 9.83
N VAL A 17 -1.95 31.47 9.83
CA VAL A 17 -1.39 30.20 9.37
C VAL A 17 -2.05 29.83 8.05
N VAL A 18 -1.23 29.59 7.02
CA VAL A 18 -1.70 29.09 5.72
C VAL A 18 -1.30 27.61 5.63
N VAL A 19 -2.28 26.74 5.45
CA VAL A 19 -2.07 25.31 5.27
C VAL A 19 -2.34 24.97 3.81
N LEU A 20 -1.33 24.40 3.13
CA LEU A 20 -1.45 23.86 1.79
C LEU A 20 -1.57 22.34 1.91
N VAL A 21 -2.60 21.79 1.29
CA VAL A 21 -2.82 20.34 1.22
C VAL A 21 -2.63 19.92 -0.22
N THR A 22 -1.77 18.95 -0.45
CA THR A 22 -1.44 18.41 -1.78
C THR A 22 -1.18 16.92 -1.68
N GLU A 23 -1.36 16.20 -2.77
CA GLU A 23 -1.05 14.78 -2.84
C GLU A 23 0.45 14.53 -2.99
N THR A 24 1.13 15.40 -3.74
CA THR A 24 2.57 15.30 -3.96
C THR A 24 3.26 16.65 -3.80
N LEU A 25 4.48 16.66 -3.29
CA LEU A 25 5.30 17.88 -3.20
C LEU A 25 5.64 18.47 -4.58
N ALA A 26 5.57 17.66 -5.64
CA ALA A 26 5.83 18.11 -7.01
C ALA A 26 4.81 19.14 -7.51
N GLU A 27 3.63 19.21 -6.90
CA GLU A 27 2.58 20.18 -7.23
C GLU A 27 2.87 21.57 -6.63
N ILE A 28 3.80 21.66 -5.67
CA ILE A 28 4.15 22.89 -5.00
C ILE A 28 5.43 23.46 -5.59
N ASP A 29 5.44 24.77 -5.85
CA ASP A 29 6.66 25.46 -6.31
C ASP A 29 7.82 25.21 -5.32
N PRO A 30 8.96 24.64 -5.78
CA PRO A 30 10.13 24.39 -4.93
C PRO A 30 10.67 25.61 -4.19
N LYS A 31 10.41 26.81 -4.72
CA LYS A 31 10.79 28.07 -4.07
C LYS A 31 9.95 28.36 -2.82
N LEU A 32 8.72 27.82 -2.76
CA LEU A 32 7.87 27.95 -1.58
C LEU A 32 8.33 26.97 -0.48
N LEU A 33 8.68 25.73 -0.86
CA LEU A 33 9.20 24.73 0.07
C LEU A 33 10.54 25.13 0.72
N ARG A 34 11.37 25.88 -0.01
CA ARG A 34 12.66 26.40 0.50
C ARG A 34 12.53 27.65 1.36
N ALA A 35 11.35 28.21 1.51
CA ALA A 35 11.13 29.37 2.37
C ALA A 35 11.26 28.98 3.84
N ASN A 36 12.02 29.74 4.63
CA ASN A 36 12.24 29.46 6.06
C ASN A 36 10.94 29.41 6.90
N ALA A 37 9.86 29.96 6.39
CA ALA A 37 8.54 29.96 7.02
C ALA A 37 7.69 28.72 6.69
N ALA A 38 8.09 27.91 5.71
CA ALA A 38 7.37 26.67 5.36
C ALA A 38 7.80 25.52 6.26
N ARG A 39 6.84 24.73 6.68
CA ARG A 39 7.05 23.44 7.37
C ARG A 39 6.29 22.37 6.61
N GLU A 40 6.98 21.32 6.29
CA GLU A 40 6.41 20.14 5.66
C GLU A 40 5.93 19.17 6.74
N VAL A 41 4.72 18.67 6.58
CA VAL A 41 4.14 17.61 7.41
C VAL A 41 3.67 16.52 6.47
N GLU A 42 4.39 15.42 6.44
CA GLU A 42 4.01 14.25 5.66
C GLU A 42 2.98 13.42 6.41
N ILE A 43 1.84 13.16 5.76
CA ILE A 43 0.82 12.24 6.27
C ILE A 43 1.02 10.90 5.59
N VAL A 44 1.71 9.99 6.27
CA VAL A 44 1.99 8.65 5.76
C VAL A 44 0.74 7.76 5.81
N ARG A 45 0.68 6.78 4.91
CA ARG A 45 -0.36 5.73 4.96
C ARG A 45 -0.21 4.91 6.24
N PRO A 46 -1.33 4.40 6.78
CA PRO A 46 -1.28 3.63 8.02
C PRO A 46 -0.47 2.34 7.81
N ASP A 47 0.41 2.04 8.77
CA ASP A 47 1.06 0.75 8.88
C ASP A 47 0.04 -0.35 9.29
N GLN A 48 0.47 -1.59 9.42
CA GLN A 48 -0.42 -2.69 9.79
C GLN A 48 -1.10 -2.42 11.13
N ARG A 49 -0.37 -1.93 12.12
CA ARG A 49 -0.92 -1.61 13.45
C ARG A 49 -1.96 -0.49 13.37
N GLY A 50 -1.65 0.59 12.67
CA GLY A 50 -2.58 1.70 12.49
C GLY A 50 -3.85 1.31 11.72
N ARG A 51 -3.77 0.29 10.82
CA ARG A 51 -4.97 -0.26 10.17
C ARG A 51 -5.81 -1.09 11.14
N VAL A 52 -5.18 -1.93 11.98
CA VAL A 52 -5.90 -2.69 13.02
C VAL A 52 -6.60 -1.74 13.97
N GLU A 53 -5.89 -0.76 14.53
CA GLU A 53 -6.44 0.25 15.43
C GLU A 53 -7.64 1.01 14.81
N TYR A 54 -7.53 1.34 13.51
CA TYR A 54 -8.62 1.98 12.79
C TYR A 54 -9.84 1.05 12.65
N LEU A 55 -9.64 -0.20 12.24
CA LEU A 55 -10.71 -1.17 12.06
C LEU A 55 -11.47 -1.40 13.38
N GLU A 56 -10.74 -1.60 14.47
CA GLU A 56 -11.33 -1.82 15.81
C GLU A 56 -12.05 -0.58 16.35
N ALA A 57 -11.58 0.62 16.00
CA ALA A 57 -12.23 1.87 16.41
C ALA A 57 -13.53 2.17 15.62
N VAL A 58 -13.61 1.74 14.35
CA VAL A 58 -14.75 2.08 13.47
C VAL A 58 -15.90 1.09 13.61
N ARG A 59 -15.62 -0.19 13.88
CA ARG A 59 -16.64 -1.23 14.04
C ARG A 59 -16.34 -2.11 15.26
N PRO A 60 -17.37 -2.51 16.04
CA PRO A 60 -17.18 -3.40 17.18
C PRO A 60 -16.87 -4.84 16.73
N ALA A 61 -16.29 -5.65 17.62
CA ALA A 61 -15.89 -7.03 17.33
C ALA A 61 -17.04 -7.91 16.81
N GLU A 62 -18.25 -7.71 17.34
CA GLU A 62 -19.45 -8.43 16.93
C GLU A 62 -19.81 -8.17 15.46
N TRP A 63 -19.53 -6.96 14.97
CA TRP A 63 -19.75 -6.62 13.58
C TRP A 63 -18.84 -7.47 12.66
N TYR A 64 -17.56 -7.62 13.00
CA TYR A 64 -16.63 -8.44 12.21
C TYR A 64 -17.06 -9.91 12.18
N THR A 65 -17.51 -10.46 13.30
CA THR A 65 -18.02 -11.84 13.37
C THR A 65 -19.20 -12.05 12.41
N LYS A 66 -20.05 -11.05 12.27
CA LYS A 66 -21.25 -11.12 11.41
C LYS A 66 -20.96 -10.78 9.94
N MET A 67 -20.20 -9.75 9.70
CA MET A 67 -20.03 -9.09 8.39
C MET A 67 -18.68 -9.35 7.73
N CYS A 68 -17.77 -10.11 8.33
CA CYS A 68 -16.47 -10.41 7.77
C CYS A 68 -16.11 -11.88 7.97
N GLU A 69 -15.49 -12.50 6.97
CA GLU A 69 -14.92 -13.84 7.09
C GLU A 69 -13.52 -13.81 7.74
N LEU A 70 -12.96 -12.61 7.87
CA LEU A 70 -11.59 -12.38 8.33
C LEU A 70 -11.61 -11.63 9.66
N GLU A 71 -10.71 -11.99 10.54
CA GLU A 71 -10.44 -11.20 11.74
C GLU A 71 -9.82 -9.83 11.37
N PRO A 72 -10.01 -8.77 12.17
CA PRO A 72 -9.48 -7.44 11.91
C PRO A 72 -7.98 -7.42 11.60
N ALA A 73 -7.20 -8.21 12.32
CA ALA A 73 -5.75 -8.33 12.10
C ALA A 73 -5.42 -8.89 10.71
N ARG A 74 -6.16 -9.90 10.25
CA ARG A 74 -5.98 -10.47 8.92
C ARG A 74 -6.48 -9.56 7.82
N LEU A 75 -7.59 -8.86 8.04
CA LEU A 75 -8.09 -7.85 7.12
C LEU A 75 -7.06 -6.71 6.96
N ALA A 76 -6.48 -6.23 8.07
CA ALA A 76 -5.42 -5.22 8.06
C ALA A 76 -4.16 -5.67 7.28
N GLU A 77 -3.81 -6.94 7.34
CA GLU A 77 -2.70 -7.50 6.57
C GLU A 77 -2.99 -7.49 5.06
N LEU A 78 -4.15 -8.00 4.65
CA LEU A 78 -4.56 -8.06 3.25
C LEU A 78 -4.73 -6.67 2.61
N THR A 79 -5.11 -5.67 3.40
CA THR A 79 -5.29 -4.28 2.98
C THR A 79 -4.02 -3.44 3.07
N ALA A 80 -2.83 -4.08 3.07
CA ALA A 80 -1.56 -3.38 3.05
C ALA A 80 -1.48 -2.36 1.90
N GLY A 81 -1.08 -1.11 2.22
CA GLY A 81 -0.99 0.00 1.27
C GLY A 81 -2.26 0.83 1.12
N MET A 82 -3.40 0.40 1.65
CA MET A 82 -4.65 1.17 1.59
C MET A 82 -4.70 2.27 2.64
N THR A 83 -5.43 3.34 2.32
CA THR A 83 -5.72 4.45 3.24
C THR A 83 -6.88 4.08 4.19
N ARG A 84 -7.04 4.86 5.28
CA ARG A 84 -8.19 4.70 6.19
C ARG A 84 -9.53 4.92 5.49
N VAL A 85 -9.59 5.84 4.53
CA VAL A 85 -10.80 6.11 3.75
C VAL A 85 -11.17 4.89 2.91
N GLN A 86 -10.21 4.28 2.23
CA GLN A 86 -10.43 3.08 1.43
C GLN A 86 -10.87 1.88 2.29
N LEU A 87 -10.28 1.74 3.49
CA LEU A 87 -10.76 0.75 4.47
C LEU A 87 -12.21 1.00 4.88
N GLY A 88 -12.55 2.26 5.19
CA GLY A 88 -13.93 2.65 5.50
C GLY A 88 -14.90 2.30 4.38
N GLN A 89 -14.55 2.57 3.13
CA GLN A 89 -15.36 2.23 1.96
C GLN A 89 -15.64 0.72 1.83
N ILE A 90 -14.68 -0.14 2.17
CA ILE A 90 -14.91 -1.60 2.20
C ILE A 90 -15.94 -1.96 3.27
N LEU A 91 -15.83 -1.39 4.48
CA LEU A 91 -16.76 -1.66 5.58
C LEU A 91 -18.17 -1.14 5.27
N ASP A 92 -18.26 0.09 4.78
CA ASP A 92 -19.54 0.73 4.44
C ASP A 92 -20.20 0.04 3.23
N GLY A 93 -19.41 -0.44 2.27
CA GLY A 93 -19.87 -1.23 1.14
C GLY A 93 -20.51 -2.56 1.58
N ALA A 94 -19.90 -3.24 2.55
CA ALA A 94 -20.46 -4.46 3.12
C ALA A 94 -21.79 -4.20 3.87
N ASP A 95 -21.85 -3.11 4.63
CA ASP A 95 -23.09 -2.70 5.32
C ASP A 95 -24.20 -2.38 4.31
N ALA A 96 -23.91 -1.63 3.27
CA ALA A 96 -24.86 -1.27 2.23
C ALA A 96 -25.37 -2.47 1.43
N ALA A 97 -24.47 -3.42 1.13
CA ALA A 97 -24.82 -4.63 0.39
C ALA A 97 -25.47 -5.72 1.28
N GLY A 98 -25.35 -5.61 2.61
CA GLY A 98 -25.77 -6.66 3.55
C GLY A 98 -25.01 -7.96 3.34
N ALA A 99 -23.80 -7.89 2.75
CA ALA A 99 -22.97 -9.03 2.37
C ALA A 99 -21.70 -9.10 3.22
N LYS A 100 -21.21 -10.31 3.46
CA LYS A 100 -19.96 -10.50 4.21
C LYS A 100 -18.76 -10.13 3.36
N ILE A 101 -17.80 -9.46 3.98
CA ILE A 101 -16.49 -9.20 3.39
C ILE A 101 -15.74 -10.53 3.27
N THR A 102 -15.50 -10.94 2.03
CA THR A 102 -14.71 -12.11 1.69
C THR A 102 -13.27 -11.73 1.34
N ARG A 103 -12.35 -12.70 1.39
CA ARG A 103 -10.97 -12.47 0.94
C ARG A 103 -10.91 -12.01 -0.53
N ASP A 104 -11.75 -12.57 -1.39
CA ASP A 104 -11.74 -12.27 -2.83
C ASP A 104 -12.26 -10.85 -3.10
N GLU A 105 -13.23 -10.39 -2.32
CA GLU A 105 -13.71 -9.01 -2.40
C GLU A 105 -12.63 -8.00 -1.99
N VAL A 106 -11.92 -8.24 -0.89
CA VAL A 106 -10.79 -7.41 -0.47
C VAL A 106 -9.70 -7.35 -1.55
N ARG A 107 -9.38 -8.48 -2.17
CA ARG A 107 -8.42 -8.55 -3.27
C ARG A 107 -8.88 -7.75 -4.49
N ARG A 108 -10.15 -7.89 -4.87
CA ARG A 108 -10.73 -7.13 -5.99
C ARG A 108 -10.65 -5.64 -5.74
N THR A 109 -11.08 -5.18 -4.56
CA THR A 109 -11.00 -3.76 -4.20
C THR A 109 -9.57 -3.25 -4.16
N LYS A 110 -8.63 -4.06 -3.65
CA LYS A 110 -7.20 -3.71 -3.66
C LYS A 110 -6.68 -3.55 -5.10
N LYS A 111 -7.07 -4.44 -6.01
CA LYS A 111 -6.73 -4.34 -7.42
C LYS A 111 -7.25 -3.02 -8.02
N GLU A 112 -8.52 -2.71 -7.84
CA GLU A 112 -9.15 -1.49 -8.33
C GLU A 112 -8.44 -0.22 -7.81
N VAL A 113 -8.07 -0.21 -6.52
CA VAL A 113 -7.31 0.89 -5.90
C VAL A 113 -5.94 1.06 -6.56
N ILE A 114 -5.18 -0.03 -6.73
CA ILE A 114 -3.84 0.02 -7.33
C ILE A 114 -3.91 0.49 -8.80
N GLU A 115 -4.85 -0.02 -9.57
CA GLU A 115 -5.03 0.36 -10.98
C GLU A 115 -5.47 1.82 -11.13
N THR A 116 -6.36 2.29 -10.25
CA THR A 116 -6.83 3.68 -10.25
C THR A 116 -5.73 4.65 -9.83
N GLU A 117 -5.03 4.38 -8.73
CA GLU A 117 -3.92 5.22 -8.27
C GLU A 117 -2.72 5.18 -9.21
N GLY A 118 -2.53 4.05 -9.90
CA GLY A 118 -1.49 3.90 -10.91
C GLY A 118 -1.76 4.65 -12.22
N LEU A 119 -2.88 5.39 -12.34
CA LEU A 119 -3.26 6.14 -13.54
C LEU A 119 -3.18 5.29 -14.82
N GLY A 120 -3.46 3.99 -14.73
CA GLY A 120 -3.32 3.04 -15.84
C GLY A 120 -1.88 2.68 -16.23
N LEU A 121 -0.88 3.14 -15.45
CA LEU A 121 0.53 2.77 -15.65
C LEU A 121 0.92 1.49 -14.92
N LEU A 122 0.11 1.06 -13.97
CA LEU A 122 0.31 -0.15 -13.17
C LEU A 122 -0.80 -1.15 -13.48
N GLU A 123 -0.41 -2.39 -13.73
CA GLU A 123 -1.32 -3.52 -13.84
C GLU A 123 -1.12 -4.42 -12.61
N TYR A 124 -2.20 -4.72 -11.91
CA TYR A 124 -2.17 -5.68 -10.83
C TYR A 124 -2.31 -7.10 -11.38
N VAL A 125 -1.24 -7.87 -11.33
CA VAL A 125 -1.24 -9.27 -11.73
C VAL A 125 -1.50 -10.15 -10.51
N GLU A 126 -2.61 -10.87 -10.52
CA GLU A 126 -2.92 -11.85 -9.48
C GLU A 126 -2.14 -13.14 -9.74
N PRO A 127 -1.21 -13.50 -8.85
CA PRO A 127 -0.41 -14.71 -9.05
C PRO A 127 -1.28 -15.96 -8.80
N LYS A 128 -1.38 -16.82 -9.82
CA LYS A 128 -2.18 -18.05 -9.76
C LYS A 128 -1.36 -19.29 -9.37
N TYR A 129 -0.06 -19.24 -9.55
CA TYR A 129 0.84 -20.38 -9.43
C TYR A 129 1.96 -20.10 -8.45
N ASP A 130 2.45 -21.11 -7.77
CA ASP A 130 3.63 -21.05 -6.91
C ASP A 130 4.92 -21.48 -7.65
N LEU A 131 6.06 -21.36 -6.98
CA LEU A 131 7.36 -21.72 -7.56
C LEU A 131 7.50 -23.23 -7.90
N SER A 132 6.58 -24.10 -7.48
CA SER A 132 6.62 -25.51 -7.86
C SER A 132 6.31 -25.71 -9.35
N MET A 133 5.45 -24.83 -9.90
CA MET A 133 5.04 -24.86 -11.30
C MET A 133 6.15 -24.43 -12.27
N VAL A 134 7.20 -23.77 -11.78
CA VAL A 134 8.35 -23.39 -12.62
C VAL A 134 9.21 -24.62 -12.86
N ALA A 135 9.33 -25.05 -14.12
CA ALA A 135 10.18 -26.17 -14.48
C ALA A 135 11.68 -25.81 -14.33
N GLY A 136 12.47 -26.72 -13.81
CA GLY A 136 13.92 -26.53 -13.66
C GLY A 136 14.31 -25.47 -12.60
N MET A 137 15.44 -24.82 -12.81
CA MET A 137 16.00 -23.72 -12.03
C MET A 137 16.08 -23.94 -10.51
N PRO A 138 16.56 -25.09 -10.00
CA PRO A 138 16.48 -25.41 -8.57
C PRO A 138 17.23 -24.39 -7.69
N ALA A 139 18.38 -23.93 -8.11
CA ALA A 139 19.17 -22.94 -7.37
C ALA A 139 18.47 -21.56 -7.28
N VAL A 140 17.83 -21.13 -8.35
CA VAL A 140 17.06 -19.86 -8.38
C VAL A 140 15.85 -19.98 -7.48
N LYS A 141 15.07 -21.04 -7.60
CA LYS A 141 13.89 -21.30 -6.76
C LYS A 141 14.25 -21.34 -5.28
N GLU A 142 15.34 -22.02 -4.90
CA GLU A 142 15.76 -22.07 -3.51
C GLU A 142 16.20 -20.70 -2.98
N ARG A 143 16.87 -19.89 -3.80
CA ARG A 143 17.22 -18.51 -3.43
C ARG A 143 16.00 -17.65 -3.20
N LEU A 144 14.99 -17.73 -4.08
CA LEU A 144 13.74 -16.99 -3.96
C LEU A 144 12.92 -17.47 -2.74
N ARG A 145 12.84 -18.77 -2.48
CA ARG A 145 12.18 -19.30 -1.28
C ARG A 145 12.85 -18.86 0.02
N ARG A 146 14.18 -18.75 0.05
CA ARG A 146 14.86 -18.18 1.22
C ARG A 146 14.46 -16.74 1.46
N ALA A 147 14.35 -15.94 0.42
CA ALA A 147 13.88 -14.56 0.52
C ALA A 147 12.42 -14.50 0.99
N ALA A 148 11.52 -15.29 0.42
CA ALA A 148 10.12 -15.37 0.86
C ALA A 148 10.02 -15.72 2.36
N ARG A 149 10.78 -16.72 2.81
CA ARG A 149 10.83 -17.09 4.24
C ARG A 149 11.40 -15.96 5.14
N ALA A 150 12.36 -15.18 4.66
CA ALA A 150 12.90 -14.05 5.41
C ALA A 150 11.89 -12.91 5.52
N ILE A 151 11.16 -12.61 4.45
CA ILE A 151 10.07 -11.64 4.43
C ILE A 151 8.97 -12.07 5.40
N ALA A 152 8.50 -13.32 5.32
CA ALA A 152 7.46 -13.85 6.20
C ALA A 152 7.84 -13.83 7.69
N ARG A 153 9.14 -13.84 8.01
CA ARG A 153 9.67 -13.72 9.39
C ARG A 153 9.92 -12.28 9.83
N GLY A 154 9.61 -11.29 8.99
CA GLY A 154 9.86 -9.88 9.28
C GLY A 154 11.36 -9.53 9.42
N ASN A 155 12.24 -10.25 8.71
CA ASN A 155 13.68 -9.98 8.72
C ASN A 155 14.15 -9.33 7.41
N PRO A 156 13.97 -8.01 7.24
CA PRO A 156 14.33 -7.31 6.00
C PRO A 156 15.84 -7.30 5.74
N ALA A 157 16.67 -7.43 6.77
CA ALA A 157 18.13 -7.46 6.61
C ALA A 157 18.64 -8.71 5.87
N ALA A 158 17.85 -9.79 5.86
CA ALA A 158 18.16 -11.02 5.15
C ALA A 158 17.62 -11.05 3.70
N VAL A 159 16.93 -9.99 3.26
CA VAL A 159 16.33 -9.88 1.91
C VAL A 159 17.15 -8.89 1.10
N PRO A 160 17.57 -9.25 -0.14
CA PRO A 160 18.22 -8.29 -1.03
C PRO A 160 17.24 -7.15 -1.38
N MET A 161 17.77 -5.94 -1.57
CA MET A 161 17.01 -4.74 -1.93
C MET A 161 16.28 -4.88 -3.27
N GLY A 162 16.73 -5.81 -4.15
CA GLY A 162 16.10 -6.11 -5.43
C GLY A 162 16.75 -7.31 -6.11
N TYR A 163 16.08 -7.81 -7.14
CA TYR A 163 16.57 -8.88 -8.01
C TYR A 163 16.63 -8.38 -9.45
N LEU A 164 17.76 -8.60 -10.10
CA LEU A 164 17.87 -8.48 -11.54
C LEU A 164 17.77 -9.89 -12.16
N ILE A 165 16.71 -10.13 -12.92
CA ILE A 165 16.45 -11.41 -13.56
C ILE A 165 16.76 -11.30 -15.03
N CYS A 166 17.84 -11.93 -15.48
CA CYS A 166 18.32 -11.92 -16.86
C CYS A 166 18.21 -13.30 -17.49
N GLY A 167 18.03 -13.35 -18.80
CA GLY A 167 17.99 -14.56 -19.57
C GLY A 167 17.36 -14.35 -20.95
N PRO A 168 17.48 -15.33 -21.88
CA PRO A 168 16.93 -15.23 -23.23
C PRO A 168 15.40 -15.10 -23.24
N VAL A 169 14.84 -14.69 -24.36
CA VAL A 169 13.39 -14.63 -24.55
C VAL A 169 12.82 -16.06 -24.42
N GLY A 170 11.67 -16.19 -23.77
CA GLY A 170 11.03 -17.49 -23.55
C GLY A 170 11.59 -18.30 -22.35
N SER A 171 12.54 -17.77 -21.57
CA SER A 171 13.10 -18.46 -20.40
C SER A 171 12.25 -18.32 -19.12
N ALA A 172 10.95 -18.08 -19.25
CA ALA A 172 9.98 -18.03 -18.16
C ALA A 172 10.29 -17.02 -17.03
N LYS A 173 11.01 -15.91 -17.34
CA LYS A 173 11.38 -14.88 -16.34
C LYS A 173 10.18 -14.24 -15.66
N THR A 174 9.20 -13.79 -16.45
CA THR A 174 7.96 -13.18 -15.94
C THR A 174 7.17 -14.17 -15.11
N PHE A 175 6.99 -15.40 -15.61
CA PHE A 175 6.32 -16.47 -14.89
C PHE A 175 7.00 -16.82 -13.56
N LEU A 176 8.34 -16.82 -13.52
CA LEU A 176 9.09 -17.01 -12.28
C LEU A 176 8.79 -15.91 -11.25
N VAL A 177 8.70 -14.64 -11.69
CA VAL A 177 8.37 -13.49 -10.82
C VAL A 177 6.94 -13.59 -10.30
N GLU A 178 5.98 -13.93 -11.15
CA GLU A 178 4.58 -14.15 -10.76
C GLU A 178 4.46 -15.26 -9.71
N CYS A 179 5.11 -16.41 -9.93
CA CYS A 179 5.13 -17.51 -8.97
C CYS A 179 5.82 -17.12 -7.65
N PHE A 180 6.87 -16.31 -7.71
CA PHE A 180 7.56 -15.82 -6.51
C PHE A 180 6.70 -14.84 -5.72
N SER A 181 5.97 -13.94 -6.38
CA SER A 181 5.06 -13.02 -5.68
C SER A 181 3.94 -13.77 -4.95
N ASN A 182 3.47 -14.91 -5.48
CA ASN A 182 2.51 -15.77 -4.78
C ASN A 182 3.08 -16.41 -3.49
N GLU A 183 4.38 -16.72 -3.45
CA GLU A 183 5.02 -17.25 -2.24
C GLU A 183 5.27 -16.19 -1.16
N ILE A 184 5.31 -14.92 -1.53
CA ILE A 184 5.47 -13.82 -0.57
C ILE A 184 4.12 -13.46 0.09
N GLY A 185 3.01 -13.57 -0.64
CA GLY A 185 1.63 -13.27 -0.21
C GLY A 185 1.11 -11.94 -0.72
#